data_116be084bd8ae0c09de745e860a34ae2
#
_entry.id   116be084bd8ae0c09de745e860a34ae2
#
_cell.length_a   1.000
_cell.length_b   1.000
_cell.length_c   1.000
_cell.angle_alpha   90.00
_cell.angle_beta   90.00
_cell.angle_gamma   90.00
#
_symmetry.space_group_name_H-M   'P 1'
#
loop_
_entity.id
_entity.type
_entity.pdbx_description
1 polymer ?
#
loop_
_entity_poly.entity_id
_entity_poly.type
_entity_poly.pdbx_seq_one_letter_code
_entity_poly.pdbx_strand_id
1 'polypeptide(L)'
;RHTAEQAIRAFQNCRTAGFRNISIDLMYGLPGETLASWKEDLKQALALHPEHISAYHLIYEEGTTLWQLREQHKLEEADEDLSVSLFGTLIDSLTAAGYEHYEISNFCLPGFHSRHNSSYWTEKKYLGCGPSAHSYNGTSRQWNVASLNEYIRGISNGNPTFEVEELDSYTRYNDFVITHIRTQWGMPLPKLRKQYGDCLLYTS
;
A
#
# COMPACT_ATOMS: atom_id res chain seq x y z
N ARG A 1 -18.19 -1.97 -10.18
CA ARG A 1 -17.09 -2.48 -11.00
C ARG A 1 -17.05 -1.69 -12.30
N HIS A 2 -15.90 -1.51 -12.89
CA HIS A 2 -15.67 -0.75 -14.12
C HIS A 2 -14.90 -1.60 -15.14
N THR A 3 -14.92 -1.19 -16.42
CA THR A 3 -14.10 -1.79 -17.47
C THR A 3 -12.79 -1.01 -17.65
N ALA A 4 -11.82 -1.58 -18.40
CA ALA A 4 -10.57 -0.91 -18.73
C ALA A 4 -10.81 0.42 -19.46
N GLU A 5 -11.76 0.46 -20.42
CA GLU A 5 -12.13 1.68 -21.14
C GLU A 5 -12.71 2.76 -20.23
N GLN A 6 -13.48 2.36 -19.20
CA GLN A 6 -14.02 3.28 -18.20
C GLN A 6 -12.91 3.87 -17.32
N ALA A 7 -11.91 3.06 -16.94
CA ALA A 7 -10.75 3.53 -16.18
C ALA A 7 -9.91 4.53 -17.00
N ILE A 8 -9.60 4.21 -18.26
CA ILE A 8 -8.89 5.10 -19.17
C ILE A 8 -9.65 6.41 -19.36
N ARG A 9 -10.97 6.33 -19.58
CA ARG A 9 -11.82 7.52 -19.73
C ARG A 9 -11.86 8.37 -18.46
N ALA A 10 -11.89 7.75 -17.28
CA ALA A 10 -11.83 8.47 -16.01
C ALA A 10 -10.53 9.25 -15.87
N PHE A 11 -9.39 8.63 -16.20
CA PHE A 11 -8.09 9.30 -16.22
C PHE A 11 -8.09 10.50 -17.19
N GLN A 12 -8.57 10.30 -18.43
CA GLN A 12 -8.65 11.35 -19.44
C GLN A 12 -9.56 12.52 -19.01
N ASN A 13 -10.68 12.21 -18.34
CA ASN A 13 -11.57 13.22 -17.79
C ASN A 13 -10.88 14.04 -16.69
N CYS A 14 -10.08 13.42 -15.83
CA CYS A 14 -9.28 14.13 -14.85
C CYS A 14 -8.25 15.07 -15.53
N ARG A 15 -7.58 14.62 -16.57
CA ARG A 15 -6.67 15.48 -17.36
C ARG A 15 -7.40 16.66 -17.99
N THR A 16 -8.55 16.41 -18.62
CA THR A 16 -9.39 17.45 -19.24
C THR A 16 -9.90 18.46 -18.21
N ALA A 17 -10.22 18.00 -16.99
CA ALA A 17 -10.60 18.87 -15.88
C ALA A 17 -9.43 19.68 -15.27
N GLY A 18 -8.19 19.47 -15.77
CA GLY A 18 -7.03 20.26 -15.38
C GLY A 18 -6.18 19.65 -14.26
N PHE A 19 -6.46 18.43 -13.80
CA PHE A 19 -5.59 17.74 -12.84
C PHE A 19 -4.24 17.40 -13.47
N ARG A 20 -3.14 17.79 -12.79
CA ARG A 20 -1.76 17.59 -13.24
C ARG A 20 -0.96 16.66 -12.36
N ASN A 21 -1.57 16.10 -11.33
CA ASN A 21 -1.01 15.08 -10.45
C ASN A 21 -2.09 14.02 -10.23
N ILE A 22 -2.00 12.94 -10.98
CA ILE A 22 -2.97 11.85 -10.98
C ILE A 22 -2.22 10.57 -10.61
N SER A 23 -2.76 9.85 -9.64
CA SER A 23 -2.33 8.50 -9.29
C SER A 23 -3.25 7.48 -9.91
N ILE A 24 -2.69 6.36 -10.37
CA ILE A 24 -3.44 5.17 -10.74
C ILE A 24 -3.00 3.99 -9.88
N ASP A 25 -3.94 3.10 -9.61
CA ASP A 25 -3.67 1.86 -8.89
C ASP A 25 -3.74 0.69 -9.88
N LEU A 26 -2.73 -0.18 -9.82
CA LEU A 26 -2.65 -1.42 -10.57
C LEU A 26 -2.67 -2.59 -9.59
N MET A 27 -3.17 -3.72 -10.03
CA MET A 27 -3.11 -4.97 -9.28
C MET A 27 -2.53 -6.05 -10.19
N TYR A 28 -1.58 -6.83 -9.66
CA TYR A 28 -0.96 -7.95 -10.36
C TYR A 28 -0.98 -9.22 -9.50
N GLY A 29 -0.57 -10.36 -10.07
CA GLY A 29 -0.74 -11.66 -9.43
C GLY A 29 -2.19 -12.16 -9.50
N LEU A 30 -2.94 -11.69 -10.50
CA LEU A 30 -4.33 -12.09 -10.71
C LEU A 30 -4.40 -13.55 -11.20
N PRO A 31 -5.49 -14.28 -10.87
CA PRO A 31 -5.69 -15.63 -11.38
C PRO A 31 -5.62 -15.69 -12.92
N GLY A 32 -4.75 -16.56 -13.43
CA GLY A 32 -4.53 -16.72 -14.87
C GLY A 32 -3.72 -15.60 -15.54
N GLU A 33 -3.20 -14.65 -14.76
CA GLU A 33 -2.30 -13.64 -15.29
C GLU A 33 -0.99 -14.27 -15.80
N THR A 34 -0.47 -13.70 -16.86
CA THR A 34 0.81 -14.09 -17.45
C THR A 34 1.75 -12.91 -17.50
N LEU A 35 3.05 -13.18 -17.61
CA LEU A 35 4.05 -12.11 -17.78
C LEU A 35 3.78 -11.27 -19.04
N ALA A 36 3.20 -11.88 -20.10
CA ALA A 36 2.85 -11.19 -21.32
C ALA A 36 1.68 -10.22 -21.15
N SER A 37 0.60 -10.68 -20.47
CA SER A 37 -0.55 -9.81 -20.14
C SER A 37 -0.15 -8.67 -19.24
N TRP A 38 0.66 -8.93 -18.20
CA TRP A 38 1.16 -7.89 -17.30
C TRP A 38 2.00 -6.82 -18.02
N LYS A 39 2.88 -7.22 -18.93
CA LYS A 39 3.65 -6.28 -19.74
C LYS A 39 2.77 -5.38 -20.60
N GLU A 40 1.68 -5.91 -21.15
CA GLU A 40 0.74 -5.09 -21.94
C GLU A 40 -0.04 -4.12 -21.04
N ASP A 41 -0.45 -4.55 -19.83
CA ASP A 41 -1.11 -3.66 -18.85
C ASP A 41 -0.18 -2.52 -18.41
N LEU A 42 1.09 -2.81 -18.12
CA LEU A 42 2.08 -1.79 -17.80
C LEU A 42 2.30 -0.80 -18.95
N LYS A 43 2.37 -1.29 -20.18
CA LYS A 43 2.49 -0.45 -21.37
C LYS A 43 1.29 0.49 -21.53
N GLN A 44 0.06 -0.01 -21.31
CA GLN A 44 -1.15 0.81 -21.37
C GLN A 44 -1.18 1.85 -20.22
N ALA A 45 -0.80 1.46 -19.01
CA ALA A 45 -0.69 2.36 -17.87
C ALA A 45 0.32 3.49 -18.12
N LEU A 46 1.50 3.15 -18.63
CA LEU A 46 2.55 4.11 -18.97
C LEU A 46 2.13 5.06 -20.12
N ALA A 47 1.33 4.60 -21.09
CA ALA A 47 0.81 5.43 -22.18
C ALA A 47 -0.15 6.55 -21.66
N LEU A 48 -0.71 6.42 -20.48
CA LEU A 48 -1.52 7.45 -19.84
C LEU A 48 -0.67 8.56 -19.22
N HIS A 49 0.61 8.34 -18.97
CA HIS A 49 1.55 9.26 -18.31
C HIS A 49 1.03 9.74 -16.94
N PRO A 50 0.68 8.84 -15.98
CA PRO A 50 0.35 9.26 -14.63
C PRO A 50 1.59 9.77 -13.91
N GLU A 51 1.43 10.67 -12.94
CA GLU A 51 2.53 11.13 -12.11
C GLU A 51 2.90 10.15 -11.01
N HIS A 52 1.96 9.28 -10.65
CA HIS A 52 2.13 8.30 -9.58
C HIS A 52 1.43 6.99 -9.94
N ILE A 53 2.03 5.86 -9.57
CA ILE A 53 1.47 4.51 -9.75
C ILE A 53 1.63 3.76 -8.45
N SER A 54 0.52 3.24 -7.90
CA SER A 54 0.53 2.22 -6.87
C SER A 54 0.27 0.87 -7.53
N ALA A 55 1.11 -0.12 -7.26
CA ALA A 55 0.94 -1.47 -7.82
C ALA A 55 0.97 -2.50 -6.68
N TYR A 56 -0.13 -3.22 -6.53
CA TYR A 56 -0.33 -4.16 -5.44
C TYR A 56 -0.39 -5.59 -5.95
N HIS A 57 0.35 -6.49 -5.31
CA HIS A 57 0.16 -7.92 -5.50
C HIS A 57 -1.17 -8.35 -4.89
N LEU A 58 -1.93 -9.19 -5.60
CA LEU A 58 -3.19 -9.75 -5.07
C LEU A 58 -2.90 -10.61 -3.84
N ILE A 59 -3.60 -10.32 -2.74
CA ILE A 59 -3.55 -11.10 -1.50
C ILE A 59 -4.91 -11.76 -1.30
N TYR A 60 -4.90 -13.03 -0.93
CA TYR A 60 -6.10 -13.84 -0.66
C TYR A 60 -6.43 -13.78 0.82
N GLU A 61 -7.13 -12.72 1.23
CA GLU A 61 -7.56 -12.49 2.61
C GLU A 61 -8.57 -13.53 3.07
N GLU A 62 -8.33 -14.18 4.21
CA GLU A 62 -9.23 -15.16 4.81
C GLU A 62 -10.64 -14.59 4.98
N GLY A 63 -11.65 -15.42 4.71
CA GLY A 63 -13.07 -15.04 4.80
C GLY A 63 -13.61 -14.31 3.57
N THR A 64 -12.77 -13.91 2.60
CA THR A 64 -13.24 -13.32 1.33
C THR A 64 -13.72 -14.39 0.34
N THR A 65 -14.55 -13.99 -0.61
CA THR A 65 -14.99 -14.88 -1.69
C THR A 65 -13.82 -15.43 -2.51
N LEU A 66 -12.81 -14.60 -2.74
CA LEU A 66 -11.64 -14.99 -3.52
C LEU A 66 -10.80 -16.06 -2.78
N TRP A 67 -10.62 -15.89 -1.48
CA TRP A 67 -9.98 -16.87 -0.62
C TRP A 67 -10.76 -18.20 -0.61
N GLN A 68 -12.10 -18.15 -0.48
CA GLN A 68 -12.94 -19.37 -0.54
C GLN A 68 -12.82 -20.12 -1.87
N LEU A 69 -12.73 -19.41 -3.00
CA LEU A 69 -12.54 -20.01 -4.31
C LEU A 69 -11.18 -20.70 -4.43
N ARG A 70 -10.13 -20.12 -3.86
CA ARG A 70 -8.80 -20.73 -3.77
C ARG A 70 -8.83 -22.01 -2.94
N GLU A 71 -9.41 -21.98 -1.73
CA GLU A 71 -9.53 -23.15 -0.86
C GLU A 71 -10.35 -24.30 -1.50
N GLN A 72 -11.30 -23.96 -2.36
CA GLN A 72 -12.08 -24.92 -3.13
C GLN A 72 -11.38 -25.40 -4.41
N HIS A 73 -10.12 -25.00 -4.65
CA HIS A 73 -9.37 -25.30 -5.87
C HIS A 73 -10.10 -24.91 -7.16
N LYS A 74 -10.96 -23.89 -7.10
CA LYS A 74 -11.65 -23.30 -8.27
C LYS A 74 -10.86 -22.19 -8.92
N LEU A 75 -9.76 -21.80 -8.31
CA LEU A 75 -8.90 -20.72 -8.71
C LEU A 75 -7.49 -21.05 -8.27
N GLU A 76 -6.53 -20.84 -9.17
CA GLU A 76 -5.10 -20.98 -8.89
C GLU A 76 -4.48 -19.63 -8.61
N GLU A 77 -3.73 -19.56 -7.53
CA GLU A 77 -2.88 -18.42 -7.19
C GLU A 77 -1.63 -18.42 -8.07
N ALA A 78 -1.12 -17.26 -8.41
CA ALA A 78 0.19 -17.16 -9.07
C ALA A 78 1.26 -17.81 -8.17
N ASP A 79 2.08 -18.67 -8.73
CA ASP A 79 3.19 -19.25 -8.00
C ASP A 79 4.25 -18.20 -7.64
N GLU A 80 5.17 -18.57 -6.77
CA GLU A 80 6.21 -17.66 -6.26
C GLU A 80 7.13 -17.16 -7.39
N ASP A 81 7.51 -18.02 -8.32
CA ASP A 81 8.41 -17.66 -9.44
C ASP A 81 7.74 -16.66 -10.39
N LEU A 82 6.47 -16.87 -10.69
CA LEU A 82 5.67 -15.93 -11.47
C LEU A 82 5.51 -14.60 -10.72
N SER A 83 5.17 -14.65 -9.44
CA SER A 83 4.99 -13.46 -8.59
C SER A 83 6.26 -12.60 -8.53
N VAL A 84 7.43 -13.22 -8.37
CA VAL A 84 8.74 -12.55 -8.41
C VAL A 84 9.00 -11.96 -9.80
N SER A 85 8.68 -12.71 -10.87
CA SER A 85 8.87 -12.25 -12.26
C SER A 85 7.97 -11.07 -12.61
N LEU A 86 6.71 -11.07 -12.13
CA LEU A 86 5.76 -9.97 -12.30
C LEU A 86 6.27 -8.72 -11.59
N PHE A 87 6.73 -8.86 -10.34
CA PHE A 87 7.29 -7.75 -9.56
C PHE A 87 8.57 -7.20 -10.18
N GLY A 88 9.50 -8.05 -10.61
CA GLY A 88 10.70 -7.62 -11.32
C GLY A 88 10.37 -6.85 -12.59
N THR A 89 9.41 -7.35 -13.40
CA THR A 89 8.94 -6.68 -14.61
C THR A 89 8.32 -5.30 -14.32
N LEU A 90 7.57 -5.18 -13.22
CA LEU A 90 7.02 -3.90 -12.75
C LEU A 90 8.14 -2.89 -12.50
N ILE A 91 9.12 -3.28 -11.68
CA ILE A 91 10.26 -2.40 -11.33
C ILE A 91 11.00 -1.96 -12.59
N ASP A 92 11.40 -2.92 -13.43
CA ASP A 92 12.17 -2.65 -14.65
C ASP A 92 11.41 -1.72 -15.62
N SER A 93 10.12 -1.97 -15.83
CA SER A 93 9.30 -1.18 -16.74
C SER A 93 9.11 0.26 -16.28
N LEU A 94 8.80 0.45 -14.98
CA LEU A 94 8.53 1.78 -14.44
C LEU A 94 9.83 2.58 -14.27
N THR A 95 10.92 1.96 -13.82
CA THR A 95 12.22 2.66 -13.70
C THR A 95 12.79 3.02 -15.06
N ALA A 96 12.67 2.16 -16.09
CA ALA A 96 13.03 2.49 -17.46
C ALA A 96 12.21 3.67 -18.03
N ALA A 97 10.98 3.85 -17.56
CA ALA A 97 10.11 4.98 -17.92
C ALA A 97 10.36 6.25 -17.07
N GLY A 98 11.36 6.25 -16.18
CA GLY A 98 11.76 7.39 -15.37
C GLY A 98 11.03 7.57 -14.04
N TYR A 99 10.29 6.55 -13.59
CA TYR A 99 9.69 6.55 -12.26
C TYR A 99 10.70 6.14 -11.19
N GLU A 100 10.62 6.78 -10.03
CA GLU A 100 11.31 6.39 -8.82
C GLU A 100 10.50 5.33 -8.09
N HIS A 101 11.10 4.16 -7.79
CA HIS A 101 10.55 3.14 -6.93
C HIS A 101 10.85 3.53 -5.48
N TYR A 102 9.97 4.30 -4.83
CA TYR A 102 10.28 4.91 -3.55
C TYR A 102 9.82 4.10 -2.32
N GLU A 103 8.91 3.15 -2.50
CA GLU A 103 8.58 2.12 -1.53
C GLU A 103 7.99 0.90 -2.25
N ILE A 104 7.80 -0.23 -1.57
CA ILE A 104 7.52 -1.54 -2.17
C ILE A 104 6.43 -1.50 -3.26
N SER A 105 5.33 -0.78 -3.03
CA SER A 105 4.17 -0.77 -3.91
C SER A 105 3.99 0.53 -4.69
N ASN A 106 4.80 1.55 -4.43
CA ASN A 106 4.57 2.89 -4.97
C ASN A 106 5.74 3.41 -5.80
N PHE A 107 5.37 3.95 -6.95
CA PHE A 107 6.25 4.54 -7.94
C PHE A 107 5.76 5.93 -8.32
N CYS A 108 6.67 6.87 -8.56
CA CYS A 108 6.28 8.20 -9.01
C CYS A 108 7.33 8.84 -9.92
N LEU A 109 6.93 9.79 -10.73
CA LEU A 109 7.86 10.70 -11.36
C LEU A 109 8.56 11.55 -10.28
N PRO A 110 9.81 12.02 -10.51
CA PRO A 110 10.54 12.83 -9.55
C PRO A 110 9.72 14.00 -9.02
N GLY A 111 9.62 14.10 -7.69
CA GLY A 111 8.85 15.16 -7.02
C GLY A 111 7.36 14.88 -6.81
N PHE A 112 6.84 13.72 -7.26
CA PHE A 112 5.42 13.36 -7.13
C PHE A 112 5.14 12.27 -6.08
N HIS A 113 6.02 12.11 -5.10
CA HIS A 113 5.81 11.19 -3.98
C HIS A 113 4.46 11.44 -3.30
N SER A 114 3.69 10.38 -3.06
CA SER A 114 2.44 10.49 -2.31
C SER A 114 2.71 10.92 -0.87
N ARG A 115 2.25 12.11 -0.50
CA ARG A 115 2.37 12.62 0.88
C ARG A 115 1.62 11.76 1.88
N HIS A 116 0.48 11.23 1.47
CA HIS A 116 -0.34 10.35 2.31
C HIS A 116 0.41 9.04 2.56
N ASN A 117 0.80 8.32 1.51
CA ASN A 117 1.49 7.03 1.65
C ASN A 117 2.82 7.18 2.40
N SER A 118 3.63 8.21 2.06
CA SER A 118 4.90 8.48 2.74
C SER A 118 4.74 8.79 4.23
N SER A 119 3.57 9.27 4.67
CA SER A 119 3.35 9.57 6.09
C SER A 119 3.35 8.32 6.96
N TYR A 120 2.93 7.17 6.45
CA TYR A 120 2.95 5.90 7.19
C TYR A 120 4.37 5.39 7.42
N TRP A 121 5.31 5.70 6.52
CA TRP A 121 6.71 5.28 6.59
C TRP A 121 7.60 6.24 7.40
N THR A 122 7.05 7.36 7.87
CA THR A 122 7.79 8.41 8.61
C THR A 122 7.32 8.59 10.04
N GLU A 123 6.66 7.59 10.64
CA GLU A 123 6.14 7.61 12.02
C GLU A 123 5.23 8.82 12.33
N LYS A 124 4.60 9.41 11.32
CA LYS A 124 3.65 10.51 11.56
C LYS A 124 2.40 10.00 12.24
N LYS A 125 1.93 10.79 13.20
CA LYS A 125 0.66 10.55 13.86
C LYS A 125 -0.49 10.76 12.87
N TYR A 126 -1.50 9.91 12.94
CA TYR A 126 -2.70 10.01 12.10
C TYR A 126 -3.95 9.57 12.85
N LEU A 127 -5.09 10.10 12.43
CA LEU A 127 -6.42 9.76 12.92
C LEU A 127 -7.20 9.05 11.81
N GLY A 128 -7.65 7.83 12.09
CA GLY A 128 -8.51 7.06 11.20
C GLY A 128 -9.98 7.38 11.44
N CYS A 129 -10.71 7.68 10.36
CA CYS A 129 -12.14 7.93 10.39
C CYS A 129 -12.85 6.84 9.59
N GLY A 130 -13.84 6.20 10.21
CA GLY A 130 -14.63 5.12 9.60
C GLY A 130 -14.48 3.79 10.34
N PRO A 131 -15.34 2.78 9.99
CA PRO A 131 -15.22 1.43 10.52
C PRO A 131 -13.87 0.81 10.11
N SER A 132 -13.27 0.02 11.00
CA SER A 132 -11.93 -0.58 10.86
C SER A 132 -10.79 0.42 10.65
N ALA A 133 -11.03 1.72 10.67
CA ALA A 133 -9.97 2.70 10.46
C ALA A 133 -9.01 2.75 11.64
N HIS A 134 -7.72 2.76 11.34
CA HIS A 134 -6.63 2.81 12.30
C HIS A 134 -6.19 4.23 12.59
N SER A 135 -5.78 4.47 13.84
CA SER A 135 -5.13 5.70 14.29
C SER A 135 -3.79 5.36 14.95
N TYR A 136 -2.86 6.31 14.91
CA TYR A 136 -1.55 6.18 15.55
C TYR A 136 -1.14 7.49 16.19
N ASN A 137 -0.72 7.46 17.46
CA ASN A 137 -0.33 8.64 18.21
C ASN A 137 1.17 8.70 18.54
N GLY A 138 1.94 7.71 18.12
CA GLY A 138 3.38 7.58 18.40
C GLY A 138 3.71 6.56 19.49
N THR A 139 2.77 6.20 20.37
CA THR A 139 2.95 5.24 21.45
C THR A 139 1.87 4.17 21.52
N SER A 140 0.76 4.39 20.84
CA SER A 140 -0.32 3.41 20.73
C SER A 140 -0.94 3.41 19.34
N ARG A 141 -1.55 2.28 18.98
CA ARG A 141 -2.45 2.13 17.84
C ARG A 141 -3.86 1.98 18.33
N GLN A 142 -4.80 2.50 17.59
CA GLN A 142 -6.23 2.33 17.83
C GLN A 142 -6.89 1.95 16.53
N TRP A 143 -7.88 1.06 16.58
CA TRP A 143 -8.73 0.78 15.40
C TRP A 143 -10.19 0.76 15.82
N ASN A 144 -10.99 1.36 14.97
CA ASN A 144 -12.42 1.44 15.18
C ASN A 144 -13.09 0.08 14.91
N VAL A 145 -14.23 -0.16 15.54
CA VAL A 145 -15.04 -1.37 15.31
C VAL A 145 -15.32 -1.56 13.81
N ALA A 146 -15.25 -2.82 13.35
CA ALA A 146 -15.45 -3.15 11.92
C ALA A 146 -16.90 -3.02 11.46
N SER A 147 -17.87 -3.23 12.37
CA SER A 147 -19.30 -3.14 12.07
C SER A 147 -19.71 -1.70 11.77
N LEU A 148 -20.17 -1.44 10.55
CA LEU A 148 -20.67 -0.13 10.12
C LEU A 148 -21.80 0.39 11.05
N ASN A 149 -22.73 -0.48 11.42
CA ASN A 149 -23.88 -0.11 12.26
C ASN A 149 -23.44 0.25 13.69
N GLU A 150 -22.48 -0.51 14.27
CA GLU A 150 -21.92 -0.22 15.57
C GLU A 150 -21.10 1.07 15.56
N TYR A 151 -20.30 1.28 14.53
CA TYR A 151 -19.54 2.51 14.36
C TYR A 151 -20.46 3.74 14.32
N ILE A 152 -21.50 3.72 13.46
CA ILE A 152 -22.46 4.82 13.34
C ILE A 152 -23.17 5.07 14.69
N ARG A 153 -23.64 4.01 15.35
CA ARG A 153 -24.32 4.10 16.63
C ARG A 153 -23.42 4.68 17.73
N GLY A 154 -22.16 4.19 17.78
CA GLY A 154 -21.17 4.67 18.74
C GLY A 154 -20.89 6.16 18.58
N ILE A 155 -20.60 6.60 17.35
CA ILE A 155 -20.34 8.02 17.05
C ILE A 155 -21.57 8.89 17.35
N SER A 156 -22.78 8.46 16.93
CA SER A 156 -24.02 9.23 17.13
C SER A 156 -24.36 9.41 18.60
N ASN A 157 -24.03 8.45 19.44
CA ASN A 157 -24.27 8.49 20.89
C ASN A 157 -23.13 9.13 21.69
N GLY A 158 -22.07 9.63 21.04
CA GLY A 158 -20.89 10.18 21.70
C GLY A 158 -20.04 9.15 22.45
N ASN A 159 -20.22 7.86 22.14
CA ASN A 159 -19.50 6.75 22.76
C ASN A 159 -18.88 5.85 21.66
N PRO A 160 -17.81 6.31 20.98
CA PRO A 160 -17.18 5.54 19.92
C PRO A 160 -16.59 4.23 20.45
N THR A 161 -16.80 3.15 19.71
CA THR A 161 -16.26 1.81 20.02
C THR A 161 -14.98 1.59 19.23
N PHE A 162 -13.90 1.29 19.93
CA PHE A 162 -12.58 1.03 19.35
C PHE A 162 -11.76 0.12 20.26
N GLU A 163 -10.71 -0.45 19.72
CA GLU A 163 -9.67 -1.17 20.44
C GLU A 163 -8.37 -0.38 20.43
N VAL A 164 -7.54 -0.58 21.46
CA VAL A 164 -6.25 0.12 21.63
C VAL A 164 -5.15 -0.90 21.92
N GLU A 165 -4.03 -0.75 21.26
CA GLU A 165 -2.79 -1.46 21.52
C GLU A 165 -1.73 -0.46 21.98
N GLU A 166 -1.23 -0.63 23.21
CA GLU A 166 -0.06 0.13 23.68
C GLU A 166 1.22 -0.51 23.14
N LEU A 167 2.05 0.30 22.50
CA LEU A 167 3.26 -0.17 21.85
C LEU A 167 4.44 -0.09 22.83
N ASP A 168 4.96 -1.23 23.24
CA ASP A 168 6.20 -1.28 24.00
C ASP A 168 7.43 -0.87 23.17
N SER A 169 8.60 -0.83 23.78
CA SER A 169 9.83 -0.40 23.11
C SER A 169 10.27 -1.37 22.00
N TYR A 170 10.03 -2.67 22.17
CA TYR A 170 10.39 -3.68 21.16
C TYR A 170 9.46 -3.62 19.96
N THR A 171 8.17 -3.50 20.18
CA THR A 171 7.17 -3.34 19.12
C THR A 171 7.47 -2.09 18.30
N ARG A 172 7.75 -0.95 18.94
CA ARG A 172 8.13 0.29 18.24
C ARG A 172 9.45 0.17 17.47
N TYR A 173 10.42 -0.57 18.02
CA TYR A 173 11.66 -0.86 17.31
C TYR A 173 11.40 -1.69 16.04
N ASN A 174 10.64 -2.78 16.15
CA ASN A 174 10.29 -3.62 15.02
C ASN A 174 9.53 -2.82 13.94
N ASP A 175 8.57 -2.00 14.35
CA ASP A 175 7.85 -1.11 13.44
C ASP A 175 8.79 -0.14 12.74
N PHE A 176 9.73 0.46 13.49
CA PHE A 176 10.73 1.35 12.92
C PHE A 176 11.56 0.65 11.85
N VAL A 177 12.06 -0.55 12.12
CA VAL A 177 12.85 -1.33 11.15
C VAL A 177 11.99 -1.66 9.93
N ILE A 178 10.83 -2.29 10.12
CA ILE A 178 9.95 -2.75 9.04
C ILE A 178 9.52 -1.57 8.14
N THR A 179 9.18 -0.44 8.71
CA THR A 179 8.72 0.72 7.92
C THR A 179 9.86 1.35 7.10
N HIS A 180 11.07 1.41 7.65
CA HIS A 180 12.17 2.07 6.95
C HIS A 180 12.83 1.19 5.87
N ILE A 181 12.95 -0.13 6.08
CA ILE A 181 13.53 -1.04 5.05
C ILE A 181 12.63 -1.18 3.81
N ARG A 182 11.36 -0.76 3.88
CA ARG A 182 10.41 -0.77 2.76
C ARG A 182 10.60 0.39 1.79
N THR A 183 11.39 1.39 2.15
CA THR A 183 11.52 2.63 1.40
C THR A 183 12.92 2.81 0.81
N GLN A 184 13.02 3.54 -0.29
CA GLN A 184 14.30 3.89 -0.92
C GLN A 184 15.24 4.70 0.00
N TRP A 185 14.71 5.37 1.03
CA TRP A 185 15.51 6.16 1.96
C TRP A 185 16.23 5.30 2.99
N GLY A 186 15.81 4.04 3.15
CA GLY A 186 16.41 3.11 4.09
C GLY A 186 16.28 3.53 5.55
N MET A 187 16.98 2.83 6.42
CA MET A 187 16.92 3.03 7.86
C MET A 187 17.92 4.10 8.31
N PRO A 188 17.47 5.23 8.92
CA PRO A 188 18.36 6.27 9.42
C PRO A 188 19.03 5.84 10.73
N LEU A 189 20.20 5.20 10.66
CA LEU A 189 20.95 4.68 11.81
C LEU A 189 21.16 5.68 12.95
N PRO A 190 21.44 6.98 12.71
CA PRO A 190 21.55 7.96 13.80
C PRO A 190 20.23 8.14 14.58
N LYS A 191 19.09 8.06 13.91
CA LYS A 191 17.77 8.15 14.55
C LYS A 191 17.48 6.88 15.34
N LEU A 192 17.79 5.71 14.77
CA LEU A 192 17.65 4.40 15.43
C LEU A 192 18.44 4.38 16.73
N ARG A 193 19.73 4.74 16.68
CA ARG A 193 20.62 4.80 17.84
C ARG A 193 20.09 5.73 18.93
N LYS A 194 19.60 6.91 18.54
CA LYS A 194 19.06 7.89 19.48
C LYS A 194 17.79 7.41 20.19
N GLN A 195 16.91 6.69 19.50
CA GLN A 195 15.63 6.23 20.03
C GLN A 195 15.73 4.94 20.83
N TYR A 196 16.59 4.01 20.41
CA TYR A 196 16.61 2.63 20.93
C TYR A 196 17.95 2.21 21.52
N GLY A 197 18.98 3.06 21.41
CA GLY A 197 20.32 2.77 21.96
C GLY A 197 21.18 1.86 21.06
N ASP A 198 22.45 1.70 21.45
CA ASP A 198 23.42 0.93 20.66
C ASP A 198 23.16 -0.59 20.71
N CYS A 199 22.54 -1.09 21.76
CA CYS A 199 22.33 -2.53 21.95
C CYS A 199 21.45 -3.14 20.85
N LEU A 200 20.38 -2.46 20.45
CA LEU A 200 19.47 -2.92 19.38
C LEU A 200 20.03 -2.69 17.97
N LEU A 201 21.07 -1.85 17.83
CA LEU A 201 21.72 -1.61 16.54
C LEU A 201 22.53 -2.83 16.05
N TYR A 202 23.03 -3.68 16.98
CA TYR A 202 23.88 -4.83 16.67
C TYR A 202 23.12 -6.16 16.59
N THR A 203 21.83 -6.17 16.85
CA THR A 203 20.98 -7.37 16.83
C THR A 203 20.03 -7.42 15.62
N SER A 204 20.13 -6.45 14.72
CA SER A 204 19.33 -6.34 13.49
C SER A 204 20.11 -6.74 12.23
#